data_725aed7cf29fd8d1f5e958c2137de232
#
_entry.id   725aed7cf29fd8d1f5e958c2137de232
#
_cell.length_a   1.000
_cell.length_b   1.000
_cell.length_c   1.000
_cell.angle_alpha   90.00
_cell.angle_beta   90.00
_cell.angle_gamma   90.00
#
_symmetry.space_group_name_H-M   'P 1'
#
loop_
_entity.id
_entity.type
_entity.pdbx_description
1 polymer ?
#
loop_
_entity_poly.entity_id
_entity_poly.type
_entity_poly.pdbx_seq_one_letter_code
_entity_poly.pdbx_strand_id
1 'polypeptide(L)'
;MLDIIQCGNQTLLTAPNNPLNITPDWFDANYWYSNNAIIAEKKGRSTTWFFKHSQGAAVLRHYWRGGLVGKLLSDQYLFRGLKNTRAYQEYILLAQLEQKGLNVPAPIGAQITTNGLICRADLITQAIPNARSLLDILQDRAVDSSELARVGQTIALFHQRGVFHADLNINNILFDDKDNVFLIDFDRGRILKPQHPRLQNNLARLQRSFEKEKNSCPQFYWQTSQWKLLIDSYQDGLRTF
;
A
#
# COMPACT_ATOMS: atom_id res chain seq x y z
N MET A 1 18.66 -8.62 0.82
CA MET A 1 18.78 -9.82 -0.05
C MET A 1 17.35 -10.33 -0.30
N LEU A 2 17.09 -11.10 -1.33
CA LEU A 2 15.76 -11.58 -1.72
C LEU A 2 15.92 -13.05 -2.11
N ASP A 3 15.06 -13.93 -1.59
CA ASP A 3 14.95 -15.30 -2.05
C ASP A 3 13.90 -15.38 -3.16
N ILE A 4 14.25 -16.08 -4.24
CA ILE A 4 13.38 -16.33 -5.39
C ILE A 4 13.22 -17.84 -5.51
N ILE A 5 12.00 -18.33 -5.30
CA ILE A 5 11.68 -19.75 -5.29
C ILE A 5 10.81 -20.05 -6.51
N GLN A 6 11.24 -21.00 -7.33
CA GLN A 6 10.49 -21.42 -8.51
C GLN A 6 9.64 -22.66 -8.20
N CYS A 7 8.33 -22.56 -8.42
CA CYS A 7 7.36 -23.63 -8.23
C CYS A 7 6.56 -23.82 -9.52
N GLY A 8 7.08 -24.60 -10.47
CA GLY A 8 6.46 -24.75 -11.78
C GLY A 8 6.39 -23.44 -12.56
N ASN A 9 5.18 -22.98 -12.88
CA ASN A 9 4.93 -21.69 -13.55
C ASN A 9 4.73 -20.51 -12.57
N GLN A 10 4.91 -20.75 -11.26
CA GLN A 10 4.82 -19.75 -10.21
C GLN A 10 6.22 -19.42 -9.69
N THR A 11 6.48 -18.13 -9.49
CA THR A 11 7.71 -17.63 -8.87
C THR A 11 7.32 -16.90 -7.58
N LEU A 12 7.85 -17.36 -6.46
CA LEU A 12 7.66 -16.75 -5.16
C LEU A 12 8.85 -15.85 -4.82
N LEU A 13 8.56 -14.72 -4.19
CA LEU A 13 9.52 -13.77 -3.64
C LEU A 13 9.31 -13.71 -2.13
N THR A 14 10.39 -13.82 -1.36
CA THR A 14 10.35 -13.70 0.11
C THR A 14 11.66 -13.17 0.64
N ALA A 15 11.66 -12.72 1.90
CA ALA A 15 12.89 -12.39 2.59
C ALA A 15 13.74 -13.66 2.82
N PRO A 16 15.08 -13.56 2.81
CA PRO A 16 15.94 -14.68 3.18
C PRO A 16 15.65 -15.14 4.61
N ASN A 17 15.63 -16.45 4.80
CA ASN A 17 15.34 -17.07 6.10
C ASN A 17 13.99 -16.61 6.69
N ASN A 18 12.99 -16.34 5.84
CA ASN A 18 11.65 -16.02 6.31
C ASN A 18 11.12 -17.16 7.19
N PRO A 19 10.79 -16.92 8.46
CA PRO A 19 10.32 -17.96 9.37
C PRO A 19 8.92 -18.48 8.99
N LEU A 20 8.20 -17.74 8.14
CA LEU A 20 6.93 -18.15 7.55
C LEU A 20 7.22 -19.00 6.32
N ASN A 21 7.12 -20.30 6.39
CA ASN A 21 7.33 -21.19 5.26
C ASN A 21 6.27 -20.93 4.15
N ILE A 22 6.51 -19.90 3.32
CA ILE A 22 5.55 -19.39 2.33
C ILE A 22 5.50 -20.36 1.14
N THR A 23 4.31 -20.87 0.86
CA THR A 23 4.01 -21.72 -0.27
C THR A 23 3.07 -21.02 -1.27
N PRO A 24 2.89 -21.55 -2.48
CA PRO A 24 1.90 -21.01 -3.42
C PRO A 24 0.49 -20.89 -2.86
N ASP A 25 0.09 -21.79 -1.95
CA ASP A 25 -1.24 -21.77 -1.33
C ASP A 25 -1.53 -20.50 -0.54
N TRP A 26 -0.48 -19.83 -0.03
CA TRP A 26 -0.64 -18.56 0.68
C TRP A 26 -1.28 -17.47 -0.18
N PHE A 27 -1.16 -17.58 -1.49
CA PHE A 27 -1.69 -16.61 -2.45
C PHE A 27 -3.07 -17.00 -3.01
N ASP A 28 -3.65 -18.11 -2.52
CA ASP A 28 -5.03 -18.51 -2.80
C ASP A 28 -5.95 -18.19 -1.61
N ALA A 29 -6.90 -17.28 -1.81
CA ALA A 29 -7.87 -16.93 -0.78
C ALA A 29 -8.69 -18.15 -0.31
N ASN A 30 -8.96 -19.12 -1.19
CA ASN A 30 -9.70 -20.35 -0.83
C ASN A 30 -8.94 -21.20 0.18
N TYR A 31 -7.61 -21.22 0.13
CA TYR A 31 -6.79 -21.86 1.14
C TYR A 31 -7.06 -21.30 2.54
N TRP A 32 -7.13 -19.97 2.65
CA TRP A 32 -7.39 -19.30 3.92
C TRP A 32 -8.83 -19.44 4.40
N TYR A 33 -9.81 -19.47 3.47
CA TYR A 33 -11.20 -19.81 3.82
C TYR A 33 -11.31 -21.24 4.36
N SER A 34 -10.70 -22.22 3.70
CA SER A 34 -10.74 -23.62 4.12
C SER A 34 -10.09 -23.85 5.48
N ASN A 35 -9.14 -23.00 5.86
CA ASN A 35 -8.49 -23.03 7.18
C ASN A 35 -9.19 -22.13 8.23
N ASN A 36 -10.35 -21.54 7.94
CA ASN A 36 -11.06 -20.62 8.81
C ASN A 36 -10.18 -19.43 9.27
N ALA A 37 -9.23 -19.00 8.45
CA ALA A 37 -8.23 -17.99 8.78
C ALA A 37 -8.58 -16.59 8.27
N ILE A 38 -9.57 -16.43 7.38
CA ILE A 38 -10.02 -15.12 6.92
C ILE A 38 -10.64 -14.34 8.08
N ILE A 39 -10.16 -13.10 8.29
CA ILE A 39 -10.61 -12.20 9.35
C ILE A 39 -11.58 -11.17 8.78
N ALA A 40 -11.28 -10.65 7.60
CA ALA A 40 -12.05 -9.61 6.95
C ALA A 40 -11.78 -9.59 5.44
N GLU A 41 -12.71 -8.97 4.71
CA GLU A 41 -12.58 -8.68 3.29
C GLU A 41 -12.89 -7.20 3.05
N LYS A 42 -12.06 -6.54 2.26
CA LYS A 42 -12.37 -5.20 1.74
C LYS A 42 -12.67 -5.32 0.26
N LYS A 43 -13.95 -5.14 -0.09
CA LYS A 43 -14.41 -5.12 -1.48
C LYS A 43 -14.27 -3.72 -2.05
N GLY A 44 -13.55 -3.59 -3.15
CA GLY A 44 -13.39 -2.37 -3.92
C GLY A 44 -13.39 -2.70 -5.41
N ARG A 45 -12.44 -2.17 -6.19
CA ARG A 45 -12.21 -2.64 -7.58
C ARG A 45 -11.72 -4.09 -7.63
N SER A 46 -11.10 -4.52 -6.56
CA SER A 46 -10.67 -5.90 -6.29
C SER A 46 -10.99 -6.23 -4.84
N THR A 47 -11.05 -7.52 -4.52
CA THR A 47 -11.13 -7.96 -3.13
C THR A 47 -9.71 -7.98 -2.54
N THR A 48 -9.60 -7.47 -1.33
CA THR A 48 -8.42 -7.59 -0.48
C THR A 48 -8.81 -8.46 0.71
N TRP A 49 -8.04 -9.50 0.97
CA TRP A 49 -8.33 -10.43 2.05
C TRP A 49 -7.38 -10.21 3.22
N PHE A 50 -7.94 -10.17 4.41
CA PHE A 50 -7.21 -10.13 5.66
C PHE A 50 -7.29 -11.51 6.29
N PHE A 51 -6.15 -12.11 6.64
CA PHE A 51 -6.11 -13.46 7.19
C PHE A 51 -5.11 -13.58 8.35
N LYS A 52 -5.36 -14.55 9.24
CA LYS A 52 -4.46 -14.89 10.34
C LYS A 52 -3.47 -15.97 9.91
N HIS A 53 -2.24 -15.84 10.39
CA HIS A 53 -1.20 -16.85 10.29
C HIS A 53 -0.47 -17.00 11.63
N SER A 54 0.52 -17.89 11.73
CA SER A 54 1.21 -18.25 13.00
C SER A 54 1.88 -17.07 13.72
N GLN A 55 2.21 -15.99 13.02
CA GLN A 55 2.93 -14.82 13.58
C GLN A 55 2.09 -13.54 13.53
N GLY A 56 0.79 -13.62 13.29
CA GLY A 56 -0.09 -12.44 13.28
C GLY A 56 -1.12 -12.43 12.18
N ALA A 57 -1.37 -11.26 11.61
CA ALA A 57 -2.32 -11.08 10.52
C ALA A 57 -1.63 -10.52 9.28
N ALA A 58 -2.14 -10.88 8.12
CA ALA A 58 -1.61 -10.45 6.83
C ALA A 58 -2.72 -10.00 5.88
N VAL A 59 -2.32 -9.31 4.83
CA VAL A 59 -3.18 -8.78 3.78
C VAL A 59 -2.74 -9.37 2.45
N LEU A 60 -3.62 -10.10 1.78
CA LEU A 60 -3.44 -10.61 0.43
C LEU A 60 -4.12 -9.67 -0.57
N ARG A 61 -3.35 -9.19 -1.55
CA ARG A 61 -3.82 -8.37 -2.66
C ARG A 61 -3.49 -9.01 -3.99
N HIS A 62 -4.51 -9.14 -4.84
CA HIS A 62 -4.35 -9.50 -6.24
C HIS A 62 -4.25 -8.24 -7.12
N TYR A 63 -3.34 -8.25 -8.11
CA TYR A 63 -3.17 -7.10 -9.01
C TYR A 63 -4.17 -7.14 -10.17
N TRP A 64 -5.07 -6.17 -10.19
CA TRP A 64 -6.05 -6.01 -11.26
C TRP A 64 -5.68 -4.88 -12.20
N ARG A 65 -6.06 -5.02 -13.46
CA ARG A 65 -5.99 -3.91 -14.43
C ARG A 65 -7.16 -2.97 -14.23
N GLY A 66 -6.86 -1.67 -14.18
CA GLY A 66 -7.87 -0.62 -14.27
C GLY A 66 -8.15 -0.22 -15.73
N GLY A 67 -9.26 0.50 -15.95
CA GLY A 67 -9.62 1.08 -17.24
C GLY A 67 -10.36 0.14 -18.20
N LEU A 68 -10.60 0.61 -19.43
CA LEU A 68 -11.38 -0.11 -20.47
C LEU A 68 -10.78 -1.46 -20.85
N VAL A 69 -9.44 -1.58 -20.88
CA VAL A 69 -8.73 -2.84 -21.15
C VAL A 69 -8.94 -3.87 -20.04
N GLY A 70 -9.19 -3.41 -18.80
CA GLY A 70 -9.48 -4.29 -17.66
C GLY A 70 -10.80 -5.06 -17.75
N LYS A 71 -11.70 -4.67 -18.65
CA LYS A 71 -12.95 -5.42 -18.86
C LYS A 71 -12.76 -6.75 -19.60
N LEU A 72 -11.70 -6.88 -20.40
CA LEU A 72 -11.38 -8.06 -21.18
C LEU A 72 -10.20 -8.87 -20.63
N LEU A 73 -9.22 -8.19 -19.99
CA LEU A 73 -8.00 -8.78 -19.45
C LEU A 73 -7.79 -8.28 -18.01
N SER A 74 -8.70 -8.67 -17.13
CA SER A 74 -8.85 -8.07 -15.79
C SER A 74 -7.62 -8.19 -14.89
N ASP A 75 -6.87 -9.29 -14.95
CA ASP A 75 -5.73 -9.60 -14.07
C ASP A 75 -4.45 -10.00 -14.82
N GLN A 76 -4.47 -9.94 -16.16
CA GLN A 76 -3.37 -10.41 -17.00
C GLN A 76 -2.49 -9.24 -17.46
N TYR A 77 -1.18 -9.42 -17.30
CA TYR A 77 -0.14 -8.46 -17.71
C TYR A 77 0.82 -9.13 -18.69
N LEU A 78 1.37 -8.34 -19.61
CA LEU A 78 2.44 -8.82 -20.48
C LEU A 78 3.69 -9.08 -19.62
N PHE A 79 4.18 -10.32 -19.65
CA PHE A 79 5.40 -10.70 -18.94
C PHE A 79 6.64 -10.25 -19.73
N ARG A 80 7.37 -9.31 -19.17
CA ARG A 80 8.63 -8.77 -19.71
C ARG A 80 9.82 -9.07 -18.78
N GLY A 81 9.75 -10.22 -18.10
CA GLY A 81 10.71 -10.62 -17.09
C GLY A 81 10.31 -10.26 -15.66
N LEU A 82 10.74 -11.05 -14.71
CA LEU A 82 10.35 -11.01 -13.30
C LEU A 82 10.46 -9.62 -12.68
N LYS A 83 11.62 -8.96 -12.87
CA LYS A 83 11.92 -7.63 -12.29
C LYS A 83 11.03 -6.50 -12.80
N ASN A 84 10.33 -6.72 -13.92
CA ASN A 84 9.41 -5.77 -14.52
C ASN A 84 7.96 -5.97 -14.08
N THR A 85 7.68 -6.99 -13.25
CA THR A 85 6.33 -7.22 -12.72
C THR A 85 6.02 -6.26 -11.58
N ARG A 86 4.74 -5.86 -11.46
CA ARG A 86 4.28 -4.92 -10.43
C ARG A 86 4.55 -5.45 -9.03
N ALA A 87 4.23 -6.73 -8.78
CA ALA A 87 4.44 -7.35 -7.46
C ALA A 87 5.92 -7.40 -7.08
N TYR A 88 6.83 -7.71 -8.02
CA TYR A 88 8.27 -7.64 -7.75
C TYR A 88 8.71 -6.23 -7.36
N GLN A 89 8.32 -5.23 -8.14
CA GLN A 89 8.72 -3.84 -7.91
C GLN A 89 8.16 -3.30 -6.58
N GLU A 90 6.91 -3.59 -6.26
CA GLU A 90 6.30 -3.16 -5.00
C GLU A 90 6.89 -3.90 -3.80
N TYR A 91 7.11 -5.22 -3.91
CA TYR A 91 7.75 -6.00 -2.85
C TYR A 91 9.14 -5.43 -2.50
N ILE A 92 9.99 -5.20 -3.51
CA ILE A 92 11.33 -4.64 -3.31
C ILE A 92 11.27 -3.23 -2.73
N LEU A 93 10.34 -2.41 -3.22
CA LEU A 93 10.18 -1.05 -2.71
C LEU A 93 9.78 -1.07 -1.23
N LEU A 94 8.76 -1.84 -0.86
CA LEU A 94 8.32 -1.97 0.54
C LEU A 94 9.45 -2.45 1.45
N ALA A 95 10.22 -3.48 1.05
CA ALA A 95 11.36 -3.96 1.82
C ALA A 95 12.43 -2.88 2.02
N GLN A 96 12.70 -2.06 1.00
CA GLN A 96 13.62 -0.93 1.11
C GLN A 96 13.10 0.18 2.02
N LEU A 97 11.80 0.47 1.97
CA LEU A 97 11.17 1.51 2.80
C LEU A 97 11.16 1.09 4.28
N GLU A 98 10.84 -0.16 4.56
CA GLU A 98 10.88 -0.75 5.90
C GLU A 98 12.31 -0.69 6.49
N GLN A 99 13.32 -1.11 5.72
CA GLN A 99 14.74 -1.02 6.14
C GLN A 99 15.19 0.42 6.43
N LYS A 100 14.56 1.42 5.81
CA LYS A 100 14.80 2.84 6.07
C LYS A 100 14.03 3.37 7.28
N GLY A 101 13.30 2.52 7.99
CA GLY A 101 12.48 2.89 9.15
C GLY A 101 11.24 3.73 8.80
N LEU A 102 10.73 3.61 7.56
CA LEU A 102 9.50 4.26 7.15
C LEU A 102 8.29 3.38 7.50
N ASN A 103 7.22 4.00 7.97
CA ASN A 103 5.99 3.31 8.33
C ASN A 103 5.24 2.84 7.09
N VAL A 104 5.53 1.62 6.67
CA VAL A 104 4.88 0.89 5.58
C VAL A 104 4.51 -0.51 6.07
N PRO A 105 3.54 -1.20 5.46
CA PRO A 105 3.30 -2.60 5.77
C PRO A 105 4.50 -3.45 5.33
N ALA A 106 5.07 -4.25 6.24
CA ALA A 106 6.18 -5.15 5.93
C ALA A 106 5.78 -6.15 4.84
N PRO A 107 6.57 -6.32 3.76
CA PRO A 107 6.27 -7.30 2.73
C PRO A 107 6.60 -8.72 3.24
N ILE A 108 5.61 -9.61 3.19
CA ILE A 108 5.76 -11.01 3.59
C ILE A 108 6.18 -11.85 2.38
N GLY A 109 5.49 -11.71 1.27
CA GLY A 109 5.79 -12.46 0.05
C GLY A 109 5.08 -11.88 -1.17
N ALA A 110 5.57 -12.22 -2.35
CA ALA A 110 4.87 -11.95 -3.61
C ALA A 110 4.90 -13.20 -4.50
N GLN A 111 3.85 -13.37 -5.31
CA GLN A 111 3.76 -14.45 -6.29
C GLN A 111 3.57 -13.87 -7.69
N ILE A 112 4.28 -14.42 -8.65
CA ILE A 112 4.09 -14.18 -10.06
C ILE A 112 3.79 -15.51 -10.75
N THR A 113 2.59 -15.64 -11.30
CA THR A 113 2.17 -16.82 -12.08
C THR A 113 2.27 -16.50 -13.56
N THR A 114 3.08 -17.23 -14.31
CA THR A 114 3.30 -17.00 -15.73
C THR A 114 2.58 -18.05 -16.60
N ASN A 115 2.01 -17.58 -17.72
CA ASN A 115 1.46 -18.48 -18.74
C ASN A 115 1.82 -17.90 -20.13
N GLY A 116 2.88 -18.44 -20.71
CA GLY A 116 3.46 -17.93 -21.94
C GLY A 116 3.91 -16.47 -21.82
N LEU A 117 3.31 -15.58 -22.60
CA LEU A 117 3.64 -14.15 -22.62
C LEU A 117 2.87 -13.31 -21.58
N ILE A 118 2.03 -13.93 -20.77
CA ILE A 118 1.23 -13.23 -19.77
C ILE A 118 1.60 -13.66 -18.35
N CYS A 119 1.36 -12.78 -17.38
CA CYS A 119 1.48 -13.10 -15.96
C CYS A 119 0.34 -12.48 -15.15
N ARG A 120 0.06 -13.13 -14.00
CA ARG A 120 -0.72 -12.62 -12.87
C ARG A 120 0.21 -12.40 -11.69
N ALA A 121 -0.20 -11.58 -10.76
CA ALA A 121 0.64 -11.30 -9.61
C ALA A 121 -0.18 -11.00 -8.36
N ASP A 122 0.38 -11.40 -7.22
CA ASP A 122 -0.19 -11.25 -5.89
C ASP A 122 0.89 -10.74 -4.94
N LEU A 123 0.46 -10.02 -3.91
CA LEU A 123 1.33 -9.50 -2.86
C LEU A 123 0.70 -9.76 -1.49
N ILE A 124 1.49 -10.27 -0.57
CA ILE A 124 1.14 -10.41 0.84
C ILE A 124 2.00 -9.46 1.66
N THR A 125 1.35 -8.65 2.48
CA THR A 125 2.00 -7.77 3.45
C THR A 125 1.48 -8.04 4.85
N GLN A 126 2.26 -7.68 5.87
CA GLN A 126 1.78 -7.66 7.26
C GLN A 126 0.58 -6.72 7.37
N ALA A 127 -0.47 -7.15 8.06
CA ALA A 127 -1.55 -6.25 8.42
C ALA A 127 -1.08 -5.29 9.52
N ILE A 128 -1.43 -4.01 9.40
CA ILE A 128 -1.21 -3.02 10.45
C ILE A 128 -2.32 -3.21 11.48
N PRO A 129 -2.00 -3.58 12.74
CA PRO A 129 -3.02 -3.88 13.74
C PRO A 129 -3.93 -2.66 14.01
N ASN A 130 -5.24 -2.91 14.11
CA ASN A 130 -6.26 -1.92 14.47
C ASN A 130 -6.25 -0.64 13.62
N ALA A 131 -5.63 -0.68 12.43
CA ALA A 131 -5.48 0.49 11.59
C ALA A 131 -6.81 0.93 10.97
N ARG A 132 -7.02 2.25 10.96
CA ARG A 132 -8.14 2.91 10.26
C ARG A 132 -7.57 3.84 9.19
N SER A 133 -8.21 3.85 8.01
CA SER A 133 -7.82 4.83 6.99
C SER A 133 -8.25 6.25 7.39
N LEU A 134 -7.51 7.24 6.91
CA LEU A 134 -7.89 8.65 7.10
C LEU A 134 -9.29 8.92 6.52
N LEU A 135 -9.69 8.20 5.46
CA LEU A 135 -11.05 8.26 4.95
C LEU A 135 -12.06 7.76 6.00
N ASP A 136 -11.86 6.56 6.56
CA ASP A 136 -12.80 5.97 7.54
C ASP A 136 -12.90 6.85 8.79
N ILE A 137 -11.80 7.48 9.22
CA ILE A 137 -11.81 8.43 10.34
C ILE A 137 -12.65 9.66 10.00
N LEU A 138 -12.43 10.25 8.82
CA LEU A 138 -13.13 11.47 8.39
C LEU A 138 -14.62 11.25 8.06
N GLN A 139 -15.03 10.01 7.82
CA GLN A 139 -16.45 9.64 7.72
C GLN A 139 -17.12 9.50 9.09
N ASP A 140 -16.36 9.24 10.14
CA ASP A 140 -16.83 9.01 11.51
C ASP A 140 -16.74 10.29 12.36
N ARG A 141 -15.59 11.00 12.31
CA ARG A 141 -15.31 12.22 13.08
C ARG A 141 -14.34 13.15 12.38
N ALA A 142 -14.28 14.37 12.86
CA ALA A 142 -13.20 15.27 12.48
C ALA A 142 -11.84 14.77 13.03
N VAL A 143 -10.78 15.01 12.26
CA VAL A 143 -9.40 14.88 12.73
C VAL A 143 -8.95 16.13 13.43
N ASP A 144 -8.16 15.98 14.48
CA ASP A 144 -7.58 17.13 15.19
C ASP A 144 -6.30 17.64 14.52
N SER A 145 -5.78 18.76 15.07
CA SER A 145 -4.59 19.41 14.54
C SER A 145 -3.34 18.54 14.65
N SER A 146 -3.23 17.69 15.68
CA SER A 146 -2.08 16.82 15.89
C SER A 146 -2.10 15.62 14.92
N GLU A 147 -3.27 15.10 14.61
CA GLU A 147 -3.45 14.06 13.61
C GLU A 147 -3.04 14.55 12.21
N LEU A 148 -3.49 15.75 11.83
CA LEU A 148 -3.10 16.37 10.55
C LEU A 148 -1.61 16.69 10.49
N ALA A 149 -1.03 17.17 11.59
CA ALA A 149 0.40 17.41 11.67
C ALA A 149 1.20 16.13 11.46
N ARG A 150 0.81 15.01 12.09
CA ARG A 150 1.44 13.70 11.89
C ARG A 150 1.37 13.25 10.43
N VAL A 151 0.24 13.45 9.75
CA VAL A 151 0.12 13.15 8.31
C VAL A 151 1.11 13.98 7.51
N GLY A 152 1.16 15.29 7.72
CA GLY A 152 2.09 16.19 7.03
C GLY A 152 3.55 15.79 7.24
N GLN A 153 3.96 15.58 8.50
CA GLN A 153 5.31 15.17 8.89
C GLN A 153 5.69 13.81 8.28
N THR A 154 4.76 12.85 8.28
CA THR A 154 5.00 11.53 7.66
C THR A 154 5.27 11.69 6.17
N ILE A 155 4.45 12.43 5.44
CA ILE A 155 4.66 12.66 4.00
C ILE A 155 5.99 13.38 3.77
N ALA A 156 6.37 14.35 4.61
CA ALA A 156 7.67 15.01 4.55
C ALA A 156 8.82 14.04 4.69
N LEU A 157 8.77 13.13 5.66
CA LEU A 157 9.80 12.11 5.88
C LEU A 157 9.97 11.20 4.65
N PHE A 158 8.85 10.77 4.04
CA PHE A 158 8.90 9.96 2.80
C PHE A 158 9.54 10.77 1.66
N HIS A 159 9.17 12.02 1.47
CA HIS A 159 9.72 12.87 0.41
C HIS A 159 11.21 13.18 0.60
N GLN A 160 11.68 13.38 1.84
CA GLN A 160 13.11 13.53 2.14
C GLN A 160 13.92 12.29 1.75
N ARG A 161 13.35 11.11 1.88
CA ARG A 161 13.94 9.85 1.42
C ARG A 161 13.75 9.60 -0.08
N GLY A 162 13.19 10.59 -0.81
CA GLY A 162 12.94 10.53 -2.24
C GLY A 162 11.77 9.61 -2.64
N VAL A 163 10.92 9.23 -1.71
CA VAL A 163 9.83 8.27 -1.97
C VAL A 163 8.68 8.96 -2.69
N PHE A 164 8.45 8.57 -3.94
CA PHE A 164 7.29 8.95 -4.73
C PHE A 164 6.20 7.88 -4.61
N HIS A 165 5.05 8.26 -4.11
CA HIS A 165 3.87 7.41 -4.04
C HIS A 165 2.97 7.67 -5.25
N ALA A 166 2.79 6.70 -6.13
CA ALA A 166 2.07 6.92 -7.38
C ALA A 166 0.56 7.20 -7.20
N ASP A 167 -0.01 6.81 -6.08
CA ASP A 167 -1.44 6.98 -5.75
C ASP A 167 -1.69 7.46 -4.32
N LEU A 168 -0.98 8.50 -3.86
CA LEU A 168 -1.21 9.05 -2.52
C LEU A 168 -2.62 9.66 -2.43
N ASN A 169 -3.44 9.09 -1.56
CA ASN A 169 -4.82 9.51 -1.30
C ASN A 169 -5.22 9.14 0.13
N ILE A 170 -6.35 9.65 0.63
CA ILE A 170 -6.78 9.46 2.02
C ILE A 170 -7.12 8.02 2.40
N ASN A 171 -7.37 7.13 1.43
CA ASN A 171 -7.54 5.70 1.71
C ASN A 171 -6.22 4.98 1.98
N ASN A 172 -5.11 5.55 1.47
CA ASN A 172 -3.78 4.97 1.55
C ASN A 172 -2.93 5.56 2.69
N ILE A 173 -3.56 6.34 3.57
CA ILE A 173 -3.00 6.86 4.82
C ILE A 173 -3.74 6.18 5.96
N LEU A 174 -3.03 5.40 6.77
CA LEU A 174 -3.62 4.69 7.89
C LEU A 174 -3.05 5.22 9.22
N PHE A 175 -3.89 5.22 10.24
CA PHE A 175 -3.50 5.39 11.63
C PHE A 175 -3.62 4.05 12.35
N ASP A 176 -2.59 3.64 13.09
CA ASP A 176 -2.69 2.53 14.03
C ASP A 176 -3.27 2.98 15.39
N ASP A 177 -3.39 2.06 16.34
CA ASP A 177 -3.90 2.32 17.68
C ASP A 177 -2.96 3.15 18.57
N LYS A 178 -1.75 3.43 18.10
CA LYS A 178 -0.75 4.29 18.75
C LYS A 178 -0.61 5.64 18.04
N ASP A 179 -1.54 5.95 17.15
CA ASP A 179 -1.53 7.15 16.32
C ASP A 179 -0.33 7.30 15.38
N ASN A 180 0.40 6.20 15.10
CA ASN A 180 1.40 6.23 14.05
C ASN A 180 0.72 6.28 12.67
N VAL A 181 1.29 7.08 11.80
CA VAL A 181 0.80 7.20 10.41
C VAL A 181 1.59 6.27 9.51
N PHE A 182 0.89 5.43 8.76
CA PHE A 182 1.43 4.52 7.75
C PHE A 182 0.96 4.93 6.37
N LEU A 183 1.83 4.77 5.37
CA LEU A 183 1.45 4.82 3.97
C LEU A 183 1.39 3.41 3.39
N ILE A 184 0.34 3.12 2.63
CA ILE A 184 0.10 1.79 2.04
C ILE A 184 -0.13 1.89 0.53
N ASP A 185 -0.07 0.76 -0.18
CA ASP A 185 -0.31 0.65 -1.63
C ASP A 185 0.72 1.42 -2.47
N PHE A 186 1.96 0.91 -2.46
CA PHE A 186 3.06 1.48 -3.23
C PHE A 186 3.13 0.97 -4.67
N ASP A 187 2.02 0.49 -5.22
CA ASP A 187 1.99 0.11 -6.64
C ASP A 187 2.49 1.26 -7.52
N ARG A 188 3.48 0.98 -8.38
CA ARG A 188 4.20 1.97 -9.21
C ARG A 188 4.90 3.09 -8.41
N GLY A 189 5.02 2.95 -7.10
CA GLY A 189 5.87 3.81 -6.28
C GLY A 189 7.34 3.70 -6.69
N ARG A 190 8.13 4.71 -6.36
CA ARG A 190 9.57 4.75 -6.74
C ARG A 190 10.36 5.57 -5.74
N ILE A 191 11.64 5.23 -5.59
CA ILE A 191 12.60 6.12 -4.96
C ILE A 191 13.22 6.99 -6.05
N LEU A 192 13.04 8.29 -5.93
CA LEU A 192 13.58 9.34 -6.80
C LEU A 192 14.71 10.07 -6.06
N LYS A 193 15.40 10.97 -6.74
CA LYS A 193 16.30 11.91 -6.07
C LYS A 193 15.47 12.77 -5.10
N PRO A 194 15.98 13.06 -3.89
CA PRO A 194 15.34 14.04 -3.00
C PRO A 194 15.06 15.35 -3.74
N GLN A 195 13.97 16.04 -3.40
CA GLN A 195 13.51 17.29 -4.05
C GLN A 195 13.10 17.14 -5.53
N HIS A 196 12.93 15.90 -6.04
CA HIS A 196 12.44 15.72 -7.41
C HIS A 196 11.04 16.34 -7.56
N PRO A 197 10.75 17.14 -8.63
CA PRO A 197 9.48 17.87 -8.78
C PRO A 197 8.22 16.98 -8.71
N ARG A 198 8.32 15.71 -9.09
CA ARG A 198 7.21 14.76 -8.99
C ARG A 198 6.72 14.51 -7.57
N LEU A 199 7.54 14.74 -6.53
CA LEU A 199 7.14 14.57 -5.14
C LEU A 199 6.00 15.53 -4.80
N GLN A 200 6.01 16.75 -5.34
CA GLN A 200 4.92 17.73 -5.14
C GLN A 200 3.58 17.24 -5.73
N ASN A 201 3.61 16.38 -6.75
CA ASN A 201 2.39 15.81 -7.32
C ASN A 201 1.64 14.94 -6.31
N ASN A 202 2.32 14.39 -5.30
CA ASN A 202 1.68 13.62 -4.23
C ASN A 202 0.74 14.50 -3.41
N LEU A 203 1.16 15.70 -3.02
CA LEU A 203 0.33 16.64 -2.25
C LEU A 203 -0.89 17.09 -3.06
N ALA A 204 -0.69 17.45 -4.32
CA ALA A 204 -1.79 17.84 -5.21
C ALA A 204 -2.79 16.70 -5.43
N ARG A 205 -2.32 15.44 -5.49
CA ARG A 205 -3.18 14.26 -5.58
C ARG A 205 -3.94 14.04 -4.28
N LEU A 206 -3.26 14.13 -3.14
CA LEU A 206 -3.87 14.01 -1.83
C LEU A 206 -4.97 15.05 -1.64
N GLN A 207 -4.72 16.32 -1.96
CA GLN A 207 -5.71 17.38 -1.87
C GLN A 207 -6.96 17.06 -2.71
N ARG A 208 -6.77 16.63 -3.97
CA ARG A 208 -7.89 16.21 -4.82
C ARG A 208 -8.68 15.05 -4.23
N SER A 209 -8.04 14.14 -3.49
CA SER A 209 -8.75 13.03 -2.84
C SER A 209 -9.64 13.50 -1.70
N PHE A 210 -9.21 14.48 -0.90
CA PHE A 210 -10.08 15.11 0.11
C PHE A 210 -11.30 15.78 -0.53
N GLU A 211 -11.09 16.58 -1.56
CA GLU A 211 -12.20 17.29 -2.25
C GLU A 211 -13.17 16.31 -2.92
N LYS A 212 -12.64 15.24 -3.52
CA LYS A 212 -13.47 14.20 -4.13
C LYS A 212 -14.38 13.54 -3.10
N GLU A 213 -13.83 13.09 -1.98
CA GLU A 213 -14.62 12.39 -0.96
C GLU A 213 -15.59 13.33 -0.24
N LYS A 214 -15.21 14.61 -0.02
CA LYS A 214 -16.10 15.66 0.48
C LYS A 214 -17.36 15.83 -0.39
N ASN A 215 -17.21 15.71 -1.71
CA ASN A 215 -18.31 15.84 -2.65
C ASN A 215 -19.13 14.55 -2.85
N SER A 216 -18.57 13.40 -2.43
CA SER A 216 -19.16 12.07 -2.70
C SER A 216 -19.76 11.42 -1.45
N CYS A 217 -19.22 11.70 -0.27
CA CYS A 217 -19.65 11.09 0.98
C CYS A 217 -20.80 11.92 1.59
N PRO A 218 -21.91 11.28 2.02
CA PRO A 218 -23.01 11.97 2.70
C PRO A 218 -22.57 12.64 4.01
N GLN A 219 -21.57 12.06 4.68
CA GLN A 219 -20.99 12.57 5.91
C GLN A 219 -19.46 12.53 5.79
N PHE A 220 -18.83 13.69 5.89
CA PHE A 220 -17.37 13.82 5.76
C PHE A 220 -16.88 15.04 6.54
N TYR A 221 -16.18 14.77 7.64
CA TYR A 221 -15.77 15.80 8.62
C TYR A 221 -14.45 16.47 8.22
N TRP A 222 -14.42 17.09 7.05
CA TRP A 222 -13.28 17.81 6.50
C TRP A 222 -13.63 19.25 6.16
N GLN A 223 -12.76 20.18 6.58
CA GLN A 223 -12.83 21.59 6.19
C GLN A 223 -11.61 21.96 5.35
N THR A 224 -11.82 22.66 4.25
CA THR A 224 -10.73 23.04 3.31
C THR A 224 -9.64 23.87 4.00
N SER A 225 -9.98 24.63 5.06
CA SER A 225 -9.01 25.37 5.89
C SER A 225 -7.98 24.50 6.59
N GLN A 226 -8.34 23.24 6.88
CA GLN A 226 -7.44 22.27 7.51
C GLN A 226 -6.29 21.83 6.58
N TRP A 227 -6.44 21.98 5.27
CA TRP A 227 -5.37 21.72 4.30
C TRP A 227 -4.12 22.55 4.59
N LYS A 228 -4.30 23.80 4.98
CA LYS A 228 -3.16 24.68 5.34
C LYS A 228 -2.35 24.08 6.48
N LEU A 229 -2.99 23.60 7.53
CA LEU A 229 -2.32 23.01 8.69
C LEU A 229 -1.49 21.75 8.28
N LEU A 230 -2.03 20.88 7.43
CA LEU A 230 -1.31 19.73 6.92
C LEU A 230 -0.06 20.17 6.13
N ILE A 231 -0.19 21.19 5.26
CA ILE A 231 0.91 21.69 4.44
C ILE A 231 1.97 22.41 5.30
N ASP A 232 1.57 23.22 6.28
CA ASP A 232 2.51 23.87 7.19
C ASP A 232 3.34 22.81 7.93
N SER A 233 2.70 21.77 8.47
CA SER A 233 3.38 20.66 9.16
C SER A 233 4.27 19.81 8.21
N TYR A 234 3.88 19.64 6.95
CA TYR A 234 4.71 19.04 5.94
C TYR A 234 5.98 19.87 5.66
N GLN A 235 5.83 21.19 5.52
CA GLN A 235 6.96 22.09 5.29
C GLN A 235 7.92 22.12 6.47
N ASP A 236 7.40 22.13 7.69
CA ASP A 236 8.21 22.07 8.91
C ASP A 236 8.95 20.73 8.99
N GLY A 237 8.28 19.63 8.68
CA GLY A 237 8.91 18.32 8.58
C GLY A 237 10.06 18.28 7.58
N LEU A 238 9.96 18.98 6.44
CA LEU A 238 11.06 19.09 5.47
C LEU A 238 12.29 19.88 5.99
N ARG A 239 12.12 20.74 6.98
CA ARG A 239 13.21 21.56 7.56
C ARG A 239 13.91 20.85 8.71
N THR A 240 13.24 19.92 9.37
CA THR A 240 13.70 19.33 10.66
C THR A 240 14.75 18.24 10.48
N PHE A 241 14.98 17.75 9.29
CA PHE A 241 15.94 16.71 8.93
C PHE A 241 16.78 17.19 7.74
#